data_f868f3ea460f4376d05fdf8a39c1e1ea
#
_entry.id   f868f3ea460f4376d05fdf8a39c1e1ea
#
_cell.length_a   1.000
_cell.length_b   1.000
_cell.length_c   1.000
_cell.angle_alpha   90.00
_cell.angle_beta   90.00
_cell.angle_gamma   90.00
#
_symmetry.space_group_name_H-M   'P 1'
#
loop_
_entity.id
_entity.type
_entity.pdbx_description
1 polymer ?
#
loop_
_entity_poly.entity_id
_entity_poly.type
_entity_poly.pdbx_seq_one_letter_code
_entity_poly.pdbx_strand_id
1 'polypeptide(L)'
;MSLDAQYVNDTLSDNLIASVSNLRVYFQSKQGMVHSVDGVSFDIVDGEMMGLVGETGCGKSVTARAFMQLIQTPPGIVAGGKISFKSQKANAGKEDLDLLKLNEKQIRELRGNRIAMIFQDPGKALNPGLTIKIQLGEVFQAHRENDVFEKAGITSNISEFSQFFLKKYVRQEVSIVSWFVLKLPPFRNYRKKIDKAIGELVVEALAETQIPNPTKIMERYPHELSGGMKQRVMIAQAIACNPDLLIADEPTTALDVTVQARVLDLIKDLQKRHKTSVLYISHDLSLVRRICDRVAVMYAG
;
A
#
# COMPACT_ATOMS: atom_id res chain seq x y z
N MET A 1 -24.78 0.99 -31.75
CA MET A 1 -24.20 2.35 -31.78
C MET A 1 -22.94 2.29 -30.99
N SER A 2 -21.85 1.86 -31.65
CA SER A 2 -20.51 1.75 -31.06
C SER A 2 -19.74 2.99 -31.48
N LEU A 3 -19.64 3.95 -30.58
CA LEU A 3 -18.86 5.14 -30.77
C LEU A 3 -17.89 5.28 -29.57
N ASP A 4 -16.63 5.47 -29.92
CA ASP A 4 -15.56 6.09 -29.13
C ASP A 4 -14.65 5.23 -28.22
N ALA A 5 -14.58 3.92 -28.42
CA ALA A 5 -13.49 3.13 -27.79
C ALA A 5 -12.13 3.25 -28.50
N GLN A 6 -12.08 3.78 -29.73
CA GLN A 6 -10.86 3.83 -30.55
C GLN A 6 -10.02 5.10 -30.38
N TYR A 7 -10.61 6.20 -29.87
CA TYR A 7 -9.89 7.48 -29.74
C TYR A 7 -9.13 7.68 -28.43
N VAL A 8 -9.31 6.77 -27.45
CA VAL A 8 -8.68 6.89 -26.13
C VAL A 8 -7.30 6.19 -26.09
N ASN A 9 -7.01 5.28 -27.00
CA ASN A 9 -5.84 4.40 -26.89
C ASN A 9 -4.48 5.03 -27.24
N ASP A 10 -4.41 6.07 -28.08
CA ASP A 10 -3.11 6.59 -28.55
C ASP A 10 -2.54 7.75 -27.70
N THR A 11 -3.37 8.46 -26.94
CA THR A 11 -2.92 9.59 -26.08
C THR A 11 -2.70 9.22 -24.62
N LEU A 12 -3.24 8.09 -24.16
CA LEU A 12 -3.13 7.64 -22.76
C LEU A 12 -1.95 6.70 -22.53
N SER A 13 -1.36 6.09 -23.57
CA SER A 13 -0.32 5.07 -23.42
C SER A 13 0.96 5.56 -22.74
N ASP A 14 1.33 6.84 -22.89
CA ASP A 14 2.54 7.39 -22.30
C ASP A 14 2.38 7.86 -20.85
N ASN A 15 1.15 8.06 -20.37
CA ASN A 15 0.86 8.59 -19.03
C ASN A 15 0.11 7.60 -18.14
N LEU A 16 0.17 6.31 -18.41
CA LEU A 16 -0.44 5.28 -17.57
C LEU A 16 0.51 4.86 -16.45
N ILE A 17 -0.02 4.75 -15.22
CA ILE A 17 0.68 4.14 -14.08
C ILE A 17 0.41 2.64 -14.02
N ALA A 18 -0.81 2.22 -14.35
CA ALA A 18 -1.18 0.83 -14.40
C ALA A 18 -2.25 0.56 -15.47
N SER A 19 -2.24 -0.66 -16.02
CA SER A 19 -3.25 -1.15 -16.96
C SER A 19 -3.61 -2.59 -16.63
N VAL A 20 -4.90 -2.87 -16.53
CA VAL A 20 -5.46 -4.21 -16.38
C VAL A 20 -6.02 -4.64 -17.71
N SER A 21 -5.60 -5.79 -18.23
CA SER A 21 -6.03 -6.32 -19.51
C SER A 21 -6.55 -7.75 -19.38
N ASN A 22 -7.83 -7.95 -19.65
CA ASN A 22 -8.51 -9.25 -19.68
C ASN A 22 -8.24 -10.12 -18.42
N LEU A 23 -8.23 -9.49 -17.23
CA LEU A 23 -7.97 -10.16 -15.97
C LEU A 23 -9.05 -11.19 -15.67
N ARG A 24 -8.63 -12.41 -15.32
CA ARG A 24 -9.50 -13.52 -14.94
C ARG A 24 -9.02 -14.15 -13.64
N VAL A 25 -9.92 -14.18 -12.64
CA VAL A 25 -9.65 -14.79 -11.32
C VAL A 25 -10.83 -15.63 -10.92
N TYR A 26 -10.57 -16.93 -10.72
CA TYR A 26 -11.58 -17.93 -10.39
C TYR A 26 -11.29 -18.56 -9.04
N PHE A 27 -12.32 -19.07 -8.38
CA PHE A 27 -12.21 -19.76 -7.10
C PHE A 27 -12.86 -21.14 -7.17
N GLN A 28 -12.11 -22.17 -6.76
CA GLN A 28 -12.64 -23.52 -6.61
C GLN A 28 -13.56 -23.57 -5.40
N SER A 29 -14.82 -23.91 -5.60
CA SER A 29 -15.79 -24.14 -4.52
C SER A 29 -16.27 -25.60 -4.53
N LYS A 30 -16.99 -26.01 -3.47
CA LYS A 30 -17.64 -27.35 -3.43
C LYS A 30 -18.71 -27.53 -4.51
N GLN A 31 -19.27 -26.43 -5.02
CA GLN A 31 -20.35 -26.42 -6.01
C GLN A 31 -19.85 -26.19 -7.44
N GLY A 32 -18.53 -26.04 -7.63
CA GLY A 32 -17.90 -25.79 -8.91
C GLY A 32 -16.99 -24.56 -8.91
N MET A 33 -16.62 -24.11 -10.08
CA MET A 33 -15.75 -22.93 -10.30
C MET A 33 -16.60 -21.65 -10.23
N VAL A 34 -16.17 -20.71 -9.38
CA VAL A 34 -16.77 -19.37 -9.28
C VAL A 34 -15.89 -18.40 -10.04
N HIS A 35 -16.43 -17.75 -11.05
CA HIS A 35 -15.78 -16.73 -11.88
C HIS A 35 -15.94 -15.37 -11.18
N SER A 36 -15.01 -15.02 -10.31
CA SER A 36 -15.08 -13.75 -9.55
C SER A 36 -14.66 -12.54 -10.35
N VAL A 37 -13.74 -12.71 -11.30
CA VAL A 37 -13.32 -11.72 -12.28
C VAL A 37 -13.18 -12.45 -13.60
N ASP A 38 -13.87 -11.99 -14.64
CA ASP A 38 -13.91 -12.69 -15.95
C ASP A 38 -13.76 -11.73 -17.13
N GLY A 39 -12.53 -11.31 -17.38
CA GLY A 39 -12.19 -10.48 -18.56
C GLY A 39 -12.19 -8.98 -18.29
N VAL A 40 -11.93 -8.54 -17.06
CA VAL A 40 -11.90 -7.13 -16.70
C VAL A 40 -10.69 -6.43 -17.31
N SER A 41 -10.94 -5.23 -17.89
CA SER A 41 -9.92 -4.36 -18.48
C SER A 41 -10.19 -2.90 -18.13
N PHE A 42 -9.18 -2.18 -17.65
CA PHE A 42 -9.20 -0.74 -17.40
C PHE A 42 -7.79 -0.19 -17.22
N ASP A 43 -7.64 1.12 -17.39
CA ASP A 43 -6.38 1.83 -17.24
C ASP A 43 -6.46 2.86 -16.12
N ILE A 44 -5.33 3.05 -15.44
CA ILE A 44 -5.16 4.09 -14.42
C ILE A 44 -4.11 5.07 -14.93
N VAL A 45 -4.49 6.34 -15.05
CA VAL A 45 -3.59 7.42 -15.46
C VAL A 45 -2.73 7.85 -14.27
N ASP A 46 -1.49 8.27 -14.54
CA ASP A 46 -0.60 8.76 -13.48
C ASP A 46 -1.16 10.01 -12.78
N GLY A 47 -1.17 9.95 -11.45
CA GLY A 47 -1.69 11.03 -10.60
C GLY A 47 -3.21 11.13 -10.53
N GLU A 48 -3.98 10.27 -11.25
CA GLU A 48 -5.46 10.29 -11.15
C GLU A 48 -5.98 9.54 -9.92
N MET A 49 -7.20 9.90 -9.52
CA MET A 49 -8.02 9.11 -8.61
C MET A 49 -9.12 8.42 -9.41
N MET A 50 -8.91 7.12 -9.72
CA MET A 50 -9.86 6.29 -10.44
C MET A 50 -10.78 5.54 -9.49
N GLY A 51 -12.09 5.65 -9.68
CA GLY A 51 -13.11 4.89 -8.94
C GLY A 51 -13.43 3.56 -9.61
N LEU A 52 -13.47 2.47 -8.85
CA LEU A 52 -14.02 1.18 -9.28
C LEU A 52 -15.26 0.87 -8.44
N VAL A 53 -16.43 0.94 -9.06
CA VAL A 53 -17.72 0.77 -8.39
C VAL A 53 -18.46 -0.46 -8.89
N GLY A 54 -19.37 -0.98 -8.08
CA GLY A 54 -20.22 -2.12 -8.42
C GLY A 54 -20.85 -2.74 -7.18
N GLU A 55 -21.74 -3.69 -7.37
CA GLU A 55 -22.40 -4.39 -6.28
C GLU A 55 -21.42 -5.25 -5.46
N THR A 56 -21.81 -5.56 -4.22
CA THR A 56 -21.04 -6.48 -3.38
C THR A 56 -20.93 -7.84 -4.06
N GLY A 57 -19.72 -8.39 -4.12
CA GLY A 57 -19.47 -9.68 -4.78
C GLY A 57 -19.15 -9.62 -6.27
N CYS A 58 -19.21 -8.46 -6.94
CA CYS A 58 -18.89 -8.35 -8.38
C CYS A 58 -17.39 -8.42 -8.72
N GLY A 59 -16.49 -8.71 -7.77
CA GLY A 59 -15.06 -8.95 -8.05
C GLY A 59 -14.11 -7.78 -7.75
N LYS A 60 -14.57 -6.59 -7.30
CA LYS A 60 -13.72 -5.40 -7.05
C LYS A 60 -12.53 -5.67 -6.15
N SER A 61 -12.78 -6.20 -4.95
CA SER A 61 -11.70 -6.51 -3.99
C SER A 61 -10.80 -7.66 -4.47
N VAL A 62 -11.31 -8.56 -5.30
CA VAL A 62 -10.51 -9.61 -5.95
C VAL A 62 -9.57 -8.99 -6.97
N THR A 63 -10.06 -8.05 -7.78
CA THR A 63 -9.23 -7.28 -8.71
C THR A 63 -8.14 -6.51 -7.96
N ALA A 64 -8.46 -5.81 -6.87
CA ALA A 64 -7.48 -5.12 -6.02
C ALA A 64 -6.38 -6.05 -5.48
N ARG A 65 -6.77 -7.22 -4.98
CA ARG A 65 -5.83 -8.23 -4.47
C ARG A 65 -4.94 -8.82 -5.56
N ALA A 66 -5.42 -8.89 -6.80
CA ALA A 66 -4.62 -9.36 -7.93
C ALA A 66 -3.42 -8.43 -8.21
N PHE A 67 -3.55 -7.10 -8.08
CA PHE A 67 -2.43 -6.15 -8.18
C PHE A 67 -1.29 -6.48 -7.21
N MET A 68 -1.65 -6.96 -6.02
CA MET A 68 -0.70 -7.26 -4.96
C MET A 68 -0.30 -8.74 -4.91
N GLN A 69 -0.77 -9.57 -5.87
CA GLN A 69 -0.65 -11.04 -5.81
C GLN A 69 -1.08 -11.60 -4.44
N LEU A 70 -2.18 -11.09 -3.88
CA LEU A 70 -2.75 -11.53 -2.60
C LEU A 70 -3.93 -12.50 -2.79
N ILE A 71 -4.07 -13.08 -3.96
CA ILE A 71 -5.04 -14.15 -4.22
C ILE A 71 -4.51 -15.44 -3.58
N GLN A 72 -5.22 -15.90 -2.55
CA GLN A 72 -4.84 -17.13 -1.85
C GLN A 72 -5.03 -18.34 -2.77
N THR A 73 -3.97 -19.04 -3.07
CA THR A 73 -3.97 -20.22 -3.94
C THR A 73 -3.49 -21.45 -3.14
N PRO A 74 -4.29 -22.53 -2.97
CA PRO A 74 -5.72 -22.64 -3.26
C PRO A 74 -6.60 -21.85 -2.28
N PRO A 75 -7.89 -21.55 -2.51
CA PRO A 75 -8.73 -22.03 -3.63
C PRO A 75 -8.75 -21.12 -4.85
N GLY A 76 -8.09 -19.94 -4.83
CA GLY A 76 -8.07 -18.99 -5.94
C GLY A 76 -7.09 -19.38 -7.05
N ILE A 77 -7.42 -19.00 -8.28
CA ILE A 77 -6.59 -19.23 -9.46
C ILE A 77 -6.63 -17.96 -10.31
N VAL A 78 -5.48 -17.39 -10.63
CA VAL A 78 -5.38 -16.37 -11.68
C VAL A 78 -5.37 -17.10 -13.00
N ALA A 79 -6.52 -17.11 -13.69
CA ALA A 79 -6.74 -17.91 -14.89
C ALA A 79 -6.23 -17.24 -16.16
N GLY A 80 -5.97 -15.92 -16.15
CA GLY A 80 -5.44 -15.20 -17.29
C GLY A 80 -5.46 -13.69 -17.13
N GLY A 81 -4.97 -13.01 -18.15
CA GLY A 81 -4.87 -11.56 -18.22
C GLY A 81 -3.47 -11.05 -17.90
N LYS A 82 -3.34 -9.73 -17.83
CA LYS A 82 -2.11 -9.01 -17.53
C LYS A 82 -2.42 -7.82 -16.63
N ILE A 83 -1.56 -7.52 -15.67
CA ILE A 83 -1.57 -6.27 -14.92
C ILE A 83 -0.23 -5.60 -15.14
N SER A 84 -0.21 -4.62 -16.03
CA SER A 84 0.96 -3.78 -16.29
C SER A 84 1.08 -2.68 -15.25
N PHE A 85 2.28 -2.45 -14.73
CA PHE A 85 2.59 -1.37 -13.81
C PHE A 85 3.87 -0.65 -14.22
N LYS A 86 3.82 0.68 -14.30
CA LYS A 86 4.96 1.54 -14.65
C LYS A 86 5.37 2.33 -13.42
N SER A 87 6.53 2.02 -12.82
CA SER A 87 7.06 2.83 -11.73
C SER A 87 7.85 4.01 -12.27
N GLN A 88 7.50 5.23 -11.85
CA GLN A 88 8.23 6.43 -12.26
C GLN A 88 9.50 6.70 -11.45
N LYS A 89 9.59 6.14 -10.23
CA LYS A 89 10.68 6.38 -9.28
C LYS A 89 11.84 5.37 -9.40
N ALA A 90 11.76 4.41 -10.31
CA ALA A 90 12.85 3.47 -10.52
C ALA A 90 13.96 4.11 -11.37
N ASN A 91 15.21 4.04 -10.91
CA ASN A 91 16.42 4.39 -11.68
C ASN A 91 16.69 3.45 -12.88
N ALA A 92 15.95 2.37 -13.01
CA ALA A 92 15.87 1.51 -14.18
C ALA A 92 14.74 2.04 -15.04
N GLY A 93 15.02 2.36 -16.31
CA GLY A 93 14.11 3.01 -17.24
C GLY A 93 12.67 2.49 -17.17
N LYS A 94 11.71 3.23 -17.71
CA LYS A 94 10.26 2.94 -17.69
C LYS A 94 9.95 1.51 -18.16
N GLU A 95 10.26 0.51 -17.32
CA GLU A 95 9.94 -0.89 -17.60
C GLU A 95 8.49 -1.16 -17.20
N ASP A 96 7.75 -1.66 -18.16
CA ASP A 96 6.37 -2.11 -17.97
C ASP A 96 6.39 -3.49 -17.30
N LEU A 97 6.17 -3.53 -16.00
CA LEU A 97 6.20 -4.75 -15.20
C LEU A 97 4.84 -5.45 -15.27
N ASP A 98 4.80 -6.72 -15.67
CA ASP A 98 3.60 -7.55 -15.52
C ASP A 98 3.55 -8.09 -14.08
N LEU A 99 2.70 -7.46 -13.25
CA LEU A 99 2.59 -7.82 -11.82
C LEU A 99 2.20 -9.28 -11.59
N LEU A 100 1.47 -9.92 -12.51
CA LEU A 100 1.05 -11.31 -12.35
C LEU A 100 2.19 -12.32 -12.57
N LYS A 101 3.27 -11.90 -13.26
CA LYS A 101 4.43 -12.76 -13.59
C LYS A 101 5.62 -12.57 -12.65
N LEU A 102 5.56 -11.59 -11.73
CA LEU A 102 6.64 -11.36 -10.79
C LEU A 102 6.77 -12.54 -9.80
N ASN A 103 8.00 -12.89 -9.46
CA ASN A 103 8.24 -13.82 -8.36
C ASN A 103 8.04 -13.14 -7.00
N GLU A 104 7.93 -13.93 -5.91
CA GLU A 104 7.64 -13.41 -4.57
C GLU A 104 8.68 -12.37 -4.09
N LYS A 105 9.95 -12.50 -4.46
CA LYS A 105 10.97 -11.51 -4.10
C LYS A 105 10.71 -10.17 -4.79
N GLN A 106 10.40 -10.19 -6.07
CA GLN A 106 10.13 -8.98 -6.86
C GLN A 106 8.86 -8.26 -6.41
N ILE A 107 7.77 -8.99 -6.22
CA ILE A 107 6.51 -8.38 -5.78
C ILE A 107 6.60 -7.85 -4.34
N ARG A 108 7.39 -8.49 -3.47
CA ARG A 108 7.65 -8.02 -2.10
C ARG A 108 8.37 -6.67 -2.07
N GLU A 109 9.26 -6.41 -3.03
CA GLU A 109 9.94 -5.11 -3.17
C GLU A 109 8.98 -3.99 -3.58
N LEU A 110 7.88 -4.32 -4.27
CA LEU A 110 6.85 -3.37 -4.70
C LEU A 110 5.79 -3.14 -3.61
N ARG A 111 5.37 -4.21 -2.90
CA ARG A 111 4.34 -4.14 -1.86
C ARG A 111 4.76 -3.19 -0.73
N GLY A 112 3.89 -2.20 -0.43
CA GLY A 112 4.13 -1.19 0.61
C GLY A 112 5.13 -0.09 0.23
N ASN A 113 5.90 -0.27 -0.84
CA ASN A 113 6.88 0.68 -1.34
C ASN A 113 6.37 1.47 -2.56
N ARG A 114 6.03 0.75 -3.63
CA ARG A 114 5.55 1.34 -4.90
C ARG A 114 4.05 1.21 -5.07
N ILE A 115 3.52 0.08 -4.63
CA ILE A 115 2.09 -0.20 -4.62
C ILE A 115 1.70 -0.46 -3.17
N ALA A 116 0.78 0.32 -2.63
CA ALA A 116 0.26 0.16 -1.29
C ALA A 116 -1.25 -0.09 -1.31
N MET A 117 -1.78 -0.71 -0.25
CA MET A 117 -3.19 -1.01 -0.14
C MET A 117 -3.75 -0.62 1.22
N ILE A 118 -4.89 0.06 1.20
CA ILE A 118 -5.74 0.29 2.36
C ILE A 118 -6.83 -0.78 2.33
N PHE A 119 -6.87 -1.64 3.35
CA PHE A 119 -7.83 -2.73 3.45
C PHE A 119 -9.17 -2.23 4.01
N GLN A 120 -10.24 -2.96 3.72
CA GLN A 120 -11.62 -2.66 4.12
C GLN A 120 -11.80 -2.60 5.66
N ASP A 121 -11.15 -3.49 6.41
CA ASP A 121 -11.30 -3.63 7.85
C ASP A 121 -9.97 -3.36 8.58
N PRO A 122 -9.79 -2.16 9.17
CA PRO A 122 -8.56 -1.84 9.89
C PRO A 122 -8.36 -2.70 11.15
N GLY A 123 -9.44 -3.27 11.69
CA GLY A 123 -9.36 -4.16 12.85
C GLY A 123 -8.70 -5.51 12.52
N LYS A 124 -8.85 -5.97 11.27
CA LYS A 124 -8.20 -7.19 10.78
C LYS A 124 -6.82 -6.92 10.17
N ALA A 125 -6.60 -5.72 9.64
CA ALA A 125 -5.34 -5.36 9.02
C ALA A 125 -4.22 -5.06 10.03
N LEU A 126 -4.56 -4.41 11.16
CA LEU A 126 -3.61 -4.10 12.22
C LEU A 126 -3.45 -5.29 13.17
N ASN A 127 -2.20 -5.62 13.50
CA ASN A 127 -1.88 -6.68 14.45
C ASN A 127 -2.22 -6.23 15.89
N PRO A 128 -3.18 -6.87 16.59
CA PRO A 128 -3.60 -6.44 17.92
C PRO A 128 -2.53 -6.63 19.02
N GLY A 129 -1.54 -7.47 18.79
CA GLY A 129 -0.44 -7.78 19.71
C GLY A 129 0.76 -6.84 19.62
N LEU A 130 0.78 -5.92 18.62
CA LEU A 130 1.88 -5.00 18.41
C LEU A 130 1.42 -3.55 18.59
N THR A 131 2.30 -2.69 19.14
CA THR A 131 2.03 -1.25 19.21
C THR A 131 2.04 -0.63 17.81
N ILE A 132 1.40 0.53 17.68
CA ILE A 132 1.39 1.28 16.41
C ILE A 132 2.81 1.64 15.96
N LYS A 133 3.69 1.98 16.90
CA LYS A 133 5.12 2.26 16.65
C LYS A 133 5.82 1.10 15.94
N ILE A 134 5.62 -0.13 16.42
CA ILE A 134 6.25 -1.30 15.84
C ILE A 134 5.73 -1.50 14.41
N GLN A 135 4.40 -1.50 14.21
CA GLN A 135 3.79 -1.77 12.92
C GLN A 135 4.13 -0.73 11.84
N LEU A 136 4.12 0.57 12.18
CA LEU A 136 4.56 1.60 11.23
C LEU A 136 6.09 1.60 11.08
N GLY A 137 6.82 1.34 12.16
CA GLY A 137 8.28 1.25 12.13
C GLY A 137 8.80 0.19 11.17
N GLU A 138 8.13 -0.97 11.10
CA GLU A 138 8.46 -2.06 10.16
C GLU A 138 8.44 -1.60 8.69
N VAL A 139 7.52 -0.70 8.32
CA VAL A 139 7.46 -0.16 6.95
C VAL A 139 8.72 0.66 6.61
N PHE A 140 9.14 1.54 7.53
CA PHE A 140 10.37 2.32 7.35
C PHE A 140 11.62 1.44 7.33
N GLN A 141 11.65 0.42 8.18
CA GLN A 141 12.75 -0.54 8.25
C GLN A 141 12.86 -1.39 6.97
N ALA A 142 11.73 -1.78 6.40
CA ALA A 142 11.71 -2.61 5.19
C ALA A 142 12.06 -1.84 3.92
N HIS A 143 11.64 -0.58 3.79
CA HIS A 143 11.64 0.13 2.52
C HIS A 143 12.37 1.48 2.53
N ARG A 144 12.58 2.10 3.70
CA ARG A 144 13.17 3.43 3.85
C ARG A 144 14.39 3.44 4.77
N GLU A 145 15.23 2.41 4.64
CA GLU A 145 16.45 2.23 5.44
C GLU A 145 17.36 3.46 5.40
N ASN A 146 17.53 4.07 4.23
CA ASN A 146 18.38 5.26 4.07
C ASN A 146 17.85 6.45 4.88
N ASP A 147 16.54 6.67 4.89
CA ASP A 147 15.92 7.76 5.65
C ASP A 147 16.07 7.53 7.16
N VAL A 148 15.99 6.26 7.59
CA VAL A 148 16.25 5.90 8.99
C VAL A 148 17.69 6.23 9.37
N PHE A 149 18.68 5.91 8.54
CA PHE A 149 20.09 6.22 8.79
C PHE A 149 20.36 7.72 8.75
N GLU A 150 19.80 8.44 7.80
CA GLU A 150 19.92 9.90 7.69
C GLU A 150 19.37 10.58 8.94
N LYS A 151 18.16 10.23 9.35
CA LYS A 151 17.50 10.78 10.54
C LYS A 151 18.21 10.40 11.85
N ALA A 152 18.83 9.22 11.89
CA ALA A 152 19.68 8.80 13.02
C ALA A 152 21.02 9.54 13.10
N GLY A 153 21.35 10.36 12.10
CA GLY A 153 22.66 11.03 11.99
C GLY A 153 23.78 10.02 11.81
N ILE A 154 23.50 8.89 11.13
CA ILE A 154 24.45 7.84 10.82
C ILE A 154 24.88 8.04 9.37
N THR A 155 25.84 8.94 9.17
CA THR A 155 26.41 9.25 7.86
C THR A 155 27.44 8.22 7.40
N SER A 156 27.82 8.27 6.11
CA SER A 156 28.72 7.35 5.41
C SER A 156 30.13 7.17 6.00
N ASN A 157 30.48 7.86 7.08
CA ASN A 157 31.79 7.77 7.76
C ASN A 157 31.91 6.57 8.72
N ILE A 158 30.98 5.64 8.70
CA ILE A 158 31.05 4.42 9.50
C ILE A 158 31.72 3.32 8.67
N SER A 159 32.58 2.52 9.32
CA SER A 159 33.22 1.38 8.65
C SER A 159 32.19 0.48 7.97
N GLU A 160 32.51 -0.10 6.82
CA GLU A 160 31.63 -1.04 6.10
C GLU A 160 31.13 -2.17 6.98
N PHE A 161 31.98 -2.65 7.90
CA PHE A 161 31.63 -3.63 8.90
C PHE A 161 30.45 -3.16 9.80
N SER A 162 30.53 -1.93 10.30
CA SER A 162 29.44 -1.38 11.12
C SER A 162 28.17 -1.17 10.32
N GLN A 163 28.27 -0.68 9.09
CA GLN A 163 27.11 -0.51 8.19
C GLN A 163 26.39 -1.86 7.96
N PHE A 164 27.15 -2.94 7.70
CA PHE A 164 26.59 -4.26 7.48
C PHE A 164 25.74 -4.75 8.67
N PHE A 165 26.21 -4.62 9.91
CA PHE A 165 25.46 -5.05 11.08
C PHE A 165 24.27 -4.14 11.40
N LEU A 166 24.40 -2.83 11.20
CA LEU A 166 23.31 -1.87 11.41
C LEU A 166 22.21 -2.03 10.37
N LYS A 167 22.55 -2.32 9.11
CA LYS A 167 21.57 -2.68 8.08
C LYS A 167 20.79 -3.93 8.44
N LYS A 168 21.46 -4.97 8.91
CA LYS A 168 20.80 -6.18 9.42
C LYS A 168 19.87 -5.88 10.61
N TYR A 169 20.28 -4.95 11.49
CA TYR A 169 19.45 -4.52 12.59
C TYR A 169 18.17 -3.80 12.11
N VAL A 170 18.31 -2.84 11.21
CA VAL A 170 17.18 -2.11 10.64
C VAL A 170 16.22 -3.07 9.92
N ARG A 171 16.74 -4.00 9.12
CA ARG A 171 15.94 -5.01 8.37
C ARG A 171 15.37 -6.13 9.23
N GLN A 172 15.64 -6.13 10.54
CA GLN A 172 15.27 -7.22 11.46
C GLN A 172 15.84 -8.60 11.09
N GLU A 173 16.92 -8.64 10.30
CA GLU A 173 17.62 -9.85 9.86
C GLU A 173 18.75 -10.25 10.84
N VAL A 174 18.49 -10.14 12.14
CA VAL A 174 19.52 -10.32 13.16
C VAL A 174 19.77 -11.81 13.42
N SER A 175 20.96 -12.31 13.01
CA SER A 175 21.46 -13.63 13.39
C SER A 175 22.05 -13.63 14.81
N ILE A 176 22.31 -14.80 15.39
CA ILE A 176 22.94 -14.96 16.72
C ILE A 176 24.26 -14.16 16.79
N VAL A 177 25.10 -14.25 15.75
CA VAL A 177 26.37 -13.51 15.67
C VAL A 177 26.12 -12.00 15.62
N SER A 178 25.17 -11.56 14.79
CA SER A 178 24.80 -10.13 14.71
C SER A 178 24.30 -9.60 16.04
N TRP A 179 23.53 -10.38 16.78
CA TRP A 179 22.99 -10.03 18.10
C TRP A 179 24.10 -9.77 19.12
N PHE A 180 25.16 -10.62 19.15
CA PHE A 180 26.32 -10.37 20.03
C PHE A 180 27.08 -9.10 19.66
N VAL A 181 27.37 -8.89 18.38
CA VAL A 181 28.05 -7.67 17.89
C VAL A 181 27.26 -6.42 18.24
N LEU A 182 25.94 -6.44 18.03
CA LEU A 182 25.05 -5.31 18.30
C LEU A 182 24.92 -4.98 19.80
N LYS A 183 25.36 -5.85 20.71
CA LYS A 183 25.44 -5.56 22.16
C LYS A 183 26.69 -4.79 22.56
N LEU A 184 27.73 -4.76 21.75
CA LEU A 184 28.97 -4.03 22.04
C LEU A 184 28.71 -2.52 22.17
N PRO A 185 29.48 -1.79 23.00
CA PRO A 185 29.22 -0.39 23.32
C PRO A 185 28.99 0.54 22.13
N PRO A 186 29.77 0.53 21.03
CA PRO A 186 29.54 1.44 19.91
C PRO A 186 28.19 1.17 19.21
N PHE A 187 27.84 -0.11 19.03
CA PHE A 187 26.58 -0.49 18.37
C PHE A 187 25.35 -0.18 19.22
N ARG A 188 25.46 -0.26 20.54
CA ARG A 188 24.36 0.08 21.46
C ARG A 188 23.93 1.54 21.31
N ASN A 189 24.87 2.46 21.08
CA ASN A 189 24.57 3.86 20.87
C ASN A 189 23.91 4.09 19.50
N TYR A 190 24.38 3.42 18.44
CA TYR A 190 23.76 3.49 17.12
C TYR A 190 22.35 2.94 17.13
N ARG A 191 22.11 1.81 17.79
CA ARG A 191 20.76 1.24 17.94
C ARG A 191 19.79 2.24 18.57
N LYS A 192 20.17 2.89 19.69
CA LYS A 192 19.34 3.91 20.33
C LYS A 192 19.01 5.07 19.38
N LYS A 193 19.97 5.50 18.56
CA LYS A 193 19.73 6.54 17.56
C LYS A 193 18.77 6.07 16.47
N ILE A 194 18.92 4.84 15.98
CA ILE A 194 18.04 4.22 15.00
C ILE A 194 16.61 4.09 15.56
N ASP A 195 16.45 3.54 16.77
CA ASP A 195 15.15 3.37 17.41
C ASP A 195 14.44 4.73 17.64
N LYS A 196 15.21 5.77 17.97
CA LYS A 196 14.70 7.14 18.08
C LYS A 196 14.28 7.69 16.71
N ALA A 197 15.11 7.53 15.70
CA ALA A 197 14.81 7.98 14.33
C ALA A 197 13.55 7.31 13.75
N ILE A 198 13.38 6.00 13.97
CA ILE A 198 12.16 5.28 13.60
C ILE A 198 10.95 5.87 14.33
N GLY A 199 11.07 6.13 15.64
CA GLY A 199 9.99 6.77 16.40
C GLY A 199 9.62 8.15 15.86
N GLU A 200 10.58 8.97 15.46
CA GLU A 200 10.35 10.27 14.84
C GLU A 200 9.64 10.15 13.49
N LEU A 201 10.07 9.22 12.62
CA LEU A 201 9.40 8.94 11.34
C LEU A 201 7.97 8.45 11.54
N VAL A 202 7.72 7.61 12.53
CA VAL A 202 6.36 7.17 12.89
C VAL A 202 5.49 8.34 13.34
N VAL A 203 6.01 9.24 14.19
CA VAL A 203 5.29 10.44 14.63
C VAL A 203 4.93 11.33 13.44
N GLU A 204 5.86 11.54 12.51
CA GLU A 204 5.62 12.33 11.29
C GLU A 204 4.51 11.70 10.43
N ALA A 205 4.56 10.39 10.18
CA ALA A 205 3.53 9.70 9.39
C ALA A 205 2.15 9.76 10.05
N LEU A 206 2.08 9.62 11.39
CA LEU A 206 0.83 9.75 12.14
C LEU A 206 0.30 11.19 12.12
N ALA A 207 1.18 12.19 12.22
CA ALA A 207 0.79 13.60 12.14
C ALA A 207 0.24 13.95 10.75
N GLU A 208 0.84 13.42 9.69
CA GLU A 208 0.38 13.62 8.31
C GLU A 208 -1.05 13.14 8.09
N THR A 209 -1.46 12.07 8.76
CA THR A 209 -2.84 11.59 8.76
C THR A 209 -3.74 12.27 9.80
N GLN A 210 -3.32 13.41 10.34
CA GLN A 210 -4.08 14.22 11.29
C GLN A 210 -4.50 13.45 12.55
N ILE A 211 -3.66 12.52 13.02
CA ILE A 211 -3.87 11.84 14.30
C ILE A 211 -3.49 12.79 15.44
N PRO A 212 -4.39 13.03 16.42
CA PRO A 212 -4.08 13.87 17.56
C PRO A 212 -3.05 13.21 18.47
N ASN A 213 -2.09 14.00 18.98
CA ASN A 213 -1.04 13.53 19.89
C ASN A 213 -0.29 12.27 19.38
N PRO A 214 0.36 12.33 18.19
CA PRO A 214 0.97 11.17 17.54
C PRO A 214 1.97 10.43 18.44
N THR A 215 2.74 11.18 19.26
CA THR A 215 3.73 10.63 20.21
C THR A 215 3.10 9.71 21.26
N LYS A 216 1.87 10.00 21.70
CA LYS A 216 1.16 9.13 22.64
C LYS A 216 0.50 7.94 21.92
N ILE A 217 0.00 8.19 20.72
CA ILE A 217 -0.71 7.16 19.93
C ILE A 217 0.25 6.09 19.41
N MET A 218 1.48 6.42 19.06
CA MET A 218 2.44 5.42 18.59
C MET A 218 2.74 4.32 19.63
N GLU A 219 2.63 4.63 20.92
CA GLU A 219 2.90 3.65 22.00
C GLU A 219 1.66 2.80 22.35
N ARG A 220 0.49 3.08 21.74
CA ARG A 220 -0.74 2.33 21.98
C ARG A 220 -0.85 1.11 21.08
N TYR A 221 -1.74 0.20 21.51
CA TYR A 221 -2.17 -0.95 20.72
C TYR A 221 -3.42 -0.62 19.89
N PRO A 222 -3.69 -1.32 18.77
CA PRO A 222 -4.86 -1.09 17.95
C PRO A 222 -6.19 -1.14 18.71
N HIS A 223 -6.34 -2.03 19.67
CA HIS A 223 -7.58 -2.18 20.44
C HIS A 223 -7.91 -0.97 21.33
N GLU A 224 -6.93 -0.11 21.63
CA GLU A 224 -7.11 1.12 22.40
C GLU A 224 -7.54 2.33 21.53
N LEU A 225 -7.66 2.14 20.22
CA LEU A 225 -7.99 3.19 19.26
C LEU A 225 -9.44 3.10 18.80
N SER A 226 -10.07 4.25 18.52
CA SER A 226 -11.36 4.30 17.84
C SER A 226 -11.27 3.80 16.39
N GLY A 227 -12.38 3.42 15.77
CA GLY A 227 -12.42 2.98 14.37
C GLY A 227 -11.79 3.98 13.41
N GLY A 228 -12.13 5.26 13.52
CA GLY A 228 -11.55 6.30 12.70
C GLY A 228 -10.05 6.52 12.94
N MET A 229 -9.55 6.30 14.17
CA MET A 229 -8.11 6.35 14.44
C MET A 229 -7.38 5.15 13.86
N LYS A 230 -7.92 3.95 13.96
CA LYS A 230 -7.37 2.75 13.30
C LYS A 230 -7.26 2.95 11.78
N GLN A 231 -8.30 3.54 11.19
CA GLN A 231 -8.32 3.85 9.76
C GLN A 231 -7.20 4.83 9.38
N ARG A 232 -7.02 5.91 10.15
CA ARG A 232 -5.94 6.89 9.92
C ARG A 232 -4.55 6.28 10.10
N VAL A 233 -4.37 5.37 11.07
CA VAL A 233 -3.12 4.60 11.23
C VAL A 233 -2.85 3.73 10.01
N MET A 234 -3.86 3.02 9.50
CA MET A 234 -3.73 2.17 8.30
C MET A 234 -3.41 3.03 7.06
N ILE A 235 -4.01 4.22 6.93
CA ILE A 235 -3.66 5.16 5.87
C ILE A 235 -2.20 5.62 6.03
N ALA A 236 -1.76 5.99 7.25
CA ALA A 236 -0.38 6.38 7.53
C ALA A 236 0.60 5.28 7.11
N GLN A 237 0.28 4.02 7.43
CA GLN A 237 1.08 2.87 7.02
C GLN A 237 1.15 2.71 5.50
N ALA A 238 0.03 2.88 4.80
CA ALA A 238 -0.03 2.74 3.36
C ALA A 238 0.76 3.83 2.62
N ILE A 239 0.77 5.08 3.13
CA ILE A 239 1.47 6.20 2.48
C ILE A 239 2.91 6.40 2.95
N ALA A 240 3.37 5.70 3.99
CA ALA A 240 4.67 5.89 4.63
C ALA A 240 5.86 5.85 3.66
N CYS A 241 5.73 5.13 2.54
CA CYS A 241 6.74 5.04 1.48
C CYS A 241 6.46 5.93 0.26
N ASN A 242 5.45 6.79 0.31
CA ASN A 242 5.02 7.59 -0.84
C ASN A 242 4.82 6.73 -2.09
N PRO A 243 3.88 5.77 -2.09
CA PRO A 243 3.69 4.83 -3.19
C PRO A 243 3.29 5.55 -4.48
N ASP A 244 3.63 4.94 -5.62
CA ASP A 244 3.21 5.43 -6.94
C ASP A 244 1.72 5.13 -7.18
N LEU A 245 1.23 3.97 -6.66
CA LEU A 245 -0.17 3.56 -6.72
C LEU A 245 -0.68 3.18 -5.32
N LEU A 246 -1.77 3.81 -4.89
CA LEU A 246 -2.51 3.47 -3.68
C LEU A 246 -3.84 2.81 -4.06
N ILE A 247 -4.06 1.59 -3.59
CA ILE A 247 -5.34 0.88 -3.75
C ILE A 247 -6.12 1.01 -2.46
N ALA A 248 -7.28 1.68 -2.50
CA ALA A 248 -8.14 1.89 -1.35
C ALA A 248 -9.40 1.01 -1.50
N ASP A 249 -9.39 -0.18 -0.85
CA ASP A 249 -10.49 -1.14 -0.92
C ASP A 249 -11.52 -0.84 0.18
N GLU A 250 -12.60 -0.15 -0.19
CA GLU A 250 -13.70 0.27 0.70
C GLU A 250 -13.21 0.92 2.02
N PRO A 251 -12.35 1.95 1.96
CA PRO A 251 -11.61 2.44 3.13
C PRO A 251 -12.48 3.12 4.20
N THR A 252 -13.78 3.21 3.99
CA THR A 252 -14.69 3.95 4.88
C THR A 252 -15.92 3.16 5.32
N THR A 253 -16.05 1.89 4.91
CA THR A 253 -17.27 1.07 5.13
C THR A 253 -17.61 0.85 6.61
N ALA A 254 -16.61 0.83 7.51
CA ALA A 254 -16.81 0.60 8.94
C ALA A 254 -16.90 1.90 9.78
N LEU A 255 -17.11 3.06 9.12
CA LEU A 255 -17.09 4.36 9.77
C LEU A 255 -18.45 5.06 9.71
N ASP A 256 -18.73 5.90 10.70
CA ASP A 256 -19.89 6.80 10.64
C ASP A 256 -19.71 7.87 9.53
N VAL A 257 -20.83 8.41 9.04
CA VAL A 257 -20.88 9.32 7.88
C VAL A 257 -19.95 10.54 8.04
N THR A 258 -19.86 11.07 9.27
CA THR A 258 -19.02 12.26 9.53
C THR A 258 -17.54 11.94 9.47
N VAL A 259 -17.13 10.81 10.04
CA VAL A 259 -15.73 10.33 10.00
C VAL A 259 -15.37 9.90 8.58
N GLN A 260 -16.29 9.26 7.87
CA GLN A 260 -16.13 8.86 6.47
C GLN A 260 -15.76 10.05 5.58
N ALA A 261 -16.50 11.16 5.65
CA ALA A 261 -16.22 12.37 4.87
C ALA A 261 -14.79 12.89 5.15
N ARG A 262 -14.37 12.93 6.41
CA ARG A 262 -13.02 13.39 6.80
C ARG A 262 -11.91 12.47 6.31
N VAL A 263 -12.14 11.16 6.29
CA VAL A 263 -11.18 10.18 5.76
C VAL A 263 -11.04 10.31 4.24
N LEU A 264 -12.14 10.57 3.54
CA LEU A 264 -12.10 10.81 2.09
C LEU A 264 -11.33 12.10 1.75
N ASP A 265 -11.62 13.18 2.45
CA ASP A 265 -10.90 14.45 2.26
C ASP A 265 -9.40 14.28 2.57
N LEU A 266 -9.06 13.50 3.60
CA LEU A 266 -7.67 13.15 3.92
C LEU A 266 -6.98 12.39 2.77
N ILE A 267 -7.61 11.34 2.23
CA ILE A 267 -7.05 10.55 1.12
C ILE A 267 -6.82 11.45 -0.10
N LYS A 268 -7.77 12.35 -0.40
CA LYS A 268 -7.65 13.31 -1.51
C LYS A 268 -6.52 14.31 -1.31
N ASP A 269 -6.35 14.82 -0.09
CA ASP A 269 -5.24 15.73 0.24
C ASP A 269 -3.89 15.05 0.14
N LEU A 270 -3.79 13.79 0.62
CA LEU A 270 -2.58 12.98 0.52
C LEU A 270 -2.23 12.66 -0.94
N GLN A 271 -3.22 12.28 -1.74
CA GLN A 271 -3.05 12.03 -3.18
C GLN A 271 -2.42 13.25 -3.89
N LYS A 272 -2.95 14.45 -3.63
CA LYS A 272 -2.41 15.68 -4.22
C LYS A 272 -1.00 16.04 -3.75
N ARG A 273 -0.74 15.88 -2.44
CA ARG A 273 0.58 16.20 -1.85
C ARG A 273 1.67 15.27 -2.34
N HIS A 274 1.40 13.98 -2.42
CA HIS A 274 2.37 12.96 -2.82
C HIS A 274 2.38 12.67 -4.32
N LYS A 275 1.40 13.22 -5.08
CA LYS A 275 1.17 12.91 -6.49
C LYS A 275 1.01 11.40 -6.73
N THR A 276 0.38 10.70 -5.77
CA THR A 276 0.11 9.27 -5.83
C THR A 276 -1.12 9.02 -6.68
N SER A 277 -1.08 8.04 -7.58
CA SER A 277 -2.29 7.57 -8.28
C SER A 277 -3.14 6.72 -7.33
N VAL A 278 -4.46 6.81 -7.41
CA VAL A 278 -5.35 6.10 -6.49
C VAL A 278 -6.37 5.26 -7.25
N LEU A 279 -6.45 3.95 -6.94
CA LEU A 279 -7.59 3.11 -7.29
C LEU A 279 -8.53 3.04 -6.08
N TYR A 280 -9.61 3.80 -6.13
CA TYR A 280 -10.60 3.88 -5.06
C TYR A 280 -11.77 2.92 -5.32
N ILE A 281 -11.94 1.92 -4.48
CA ILE A 281 -12.99 0.92 -4.60
C ILE A 281 -14.10 1.21 -3.61
N SER A 282 -15.35 1.25 -4.09
CA SER A 282 -16.54 1.44 -3.27
C SER A 282 -17.77 0.82 -3.91
N HIS A 283 -18.79 0.53 -3.11
CA HIS A 283 -20.13 0.25 -3.58
C HIS A 283 -21.05 1.51 -3.57
N ASP A 284 -20.55 2.64 -3.02
CA ASP A 284 -21.28 3.90 -2.95
C ASP A 284 -20.84 4.85 -4.08
N LEU A 285 -21.68 4.97 -5.09
CA LEU A 285 -21.46 5.82 -6.26
C LEU A 285 -21.43 7.32 -5.88
N SER A 286 -22.13 7.74 -4.84
CA SER A 286 -22.18 9.15 -4.42
C SER A 286 -20.84 9.61 -3.87
N LEU A 287 -20.13 8.76 -3.12
CA LEU A 287 -18.79 9.03 -2.63
C LEU A 287 -17.78 9.09 -3.76
N VAL A 288 -17.85 8.12 -4.68
CA VAL A 288 -16.92 8.05 -5.82
C VAL A 288 -17.04 9.29 -6.71
N ARG A 289 -18.28 9.73 -7.03
CA ARG A 289 -18.49 10.97 -7.82
C ARG A 289 -17.91 12.22 -7.17
N ARG A 290 -17.78 12.24 -5.84
CA ARG A 290 -17.24 13.38 -5.09
C ARG A 290 -15.72 13.49 -5.20
N ILE A 291 -15.01 12.36 -5.27
CA ILE A 291 -13.56 12.33 -5.10
C ILE A 291 -12.78 11.85 -6.31
N CYS A 292 -13.38 11.01 -7.16
CA CYS A 292 -12.69 10.39 -8.30
C CYS A 292 -12.80 11.24 -9.56
N ASP A 293 -11.75 11.20 -10.37
CA ASP A 293 -11.67 11.89 -11.66
C ASP A 293 -12.37 11.07 -12.76
N ARG A 294 -12.23 9.74 -12.72
CA ARG A 294 -12.86 8.77 -13.62
C ARG A 294 -13.45 7.62 -12.83
N VAL A 295 -14.44 6.95 -13.41
CA VAL A 295 -15.14 5.81 -12.78
C VAL A 295 -15.28 4.67 -13.76
N ALA A 296 -14.89 3.48 -13.34
CA ALA A 296 -15.25 2.21 -13.97
C ALA A 296 -16.36 1.53 -13.18
N VAL A 297 -17.36 1.01 -13.87
CA VAL A 297 -18.45 0.25 -13.26
C VAL A 297 -18.22 -1.23 -13.54
N MET A 298 -18.16 -2.03 -12.49
CA MET A 298 -17.96 -3.48 -12.57
C MET A 298 -19.28 -4.20 -12.25
N TYR A 299 -19.69 -5.09 -13.12
CA TYR A 299 -20.91 -5.88 -13.00
C TYR A 299 -20.61 -7.35 -13.32
N ALA A 300 -20.93 -8.24 -12.36
CA ALA A 300 -20.78 -9.70 -12.49
C ALA A 300 -19.38 -10.18 -12.96
N GLY A 301 -18.29 -9.53 -12.51
CA GLY A 301 -16.92 -9.90 -12.89
C GLY A 301 -16.51 -9.30 -14.22
#